data_42f4b4d1e2acac9233aae3206f0cf1db
#
_entry.id   42f4b4d1e2acac9233aae3206f0cf1db
#
_cell.length_a   1.000
_cell.length_b   1.000
_cell.length_c   1.000
_cell.angle_alpha   90.00
_cell.angle_beta   90.00
_cell.angle_gamma   90.00
#
_symmetry.space_group_name_H-M   'P 1'
#
loop_
_entity.id
_entity.type
_entity.pdbx_description
1 polymer ?
#
loop_
_entity_poly.entity_id
_entity_poly.type
_entity_poly.pdbx_seq_one_letter_code
_entity_poly.pdbx_strand_id
1 'polypeptide(L)'
;MTRYPGFFHRLARLAPLGLLAFASAAQAWTLVRATAPVTVIHQTDLYLAQPGQRLAVNDMVETPAQGGAQLQDESGRVVALGPDTRVLFARDAHLSLLRGWLKLADGCAAADCAAPVVDTEGTRFTALDHAALVIAAAPAGYPGADDADAVFVESGSARLLALGAAARGKPAQAKLATHQFAVHARAAAAITSVPSPAPAFVGAMPVAFRDALRALPPAAVPPASHAAPANAAHPAAYAELADWLVSALPARNAPDTRFAERFRARLADPAFRRDVKQHIRELPDWHDLVFPPPPRRXAVAARNPVPDPPSAYPSIYVRP
;
A
#
# COMPACT_ATOMS: atom_id res chain seq x y z
N MET A 1 -36.43 32.95 -71.38
CA MET A 1 -36.41 33.29 -70.00
C MET A 1 -36.16 31.96 -69.22
N THR A 2 -34.91 31.69 -68.92
CA THR A 2 -34.47 30.40 -68.33
C THR A 2 -33.82 30.70 -67.01
N ARG A 3 -34.40 30.21 -65.93
CA ARG A 3 -33.86 30.34 -64.56
C ARG A 3 -33.08 29.05 -64.20
N TYR A 4 -31.83 29.23 -63.76
CA TYR A 4 -30.98 28.19 -63.19
C TYR A 4 -31.17 28.11 -61.67
N PRO A 5 -31.30 26.92 -61.04
CA PRO A 5 -31.30 26.80 -59.59
C PRO A 5 -29.86 26.61 -59.08
N GLY A 6 -29.50 27.34 -58.05
CA GLY A 6 -28.17 27.27 -57.42
C GLY A 6 -28.03 26.09 -56.48
N PHE A 7 -26.88 25.42 -56.54
CA PHE A 7 -26.47 24.32 -55.66
C PHE A 7 -25.90 24.88 -54.36
N PHE A 8 -26.57 24.59 -53.23
CA PHE A 8 -26.03 24.88 -51.92
C PHE A 8 -25.26 23.66 -51.40
N HIS A 9 -23.92 23.80 -51.31
CA HIS A 9 -23.07 22.82 -50.62
C HIS A 9 -23.20 23.03 -49.12
N ARG A 10 -23.80 22.07 -48.40
CA ARG A 10 -23.78 22.01 -46.94
C ARG A 10 -22.47 21.37 -46.52
N LEU A 11 -21.54 22.18 -45.99
CA LEU A 11 -20.38 21.68 -45.30
C LEU A 11 -20.79 21.18 -43.92
N ALA A 12 -20.76 19.86 -43.77
CA ALA A 12 -20.97 19.20 -42.49
C ALA A 12 -19.69 19.43 -41.60
N ARG A 13 -19.84 20.24 -40.58
CA ARG A 13 -18.78 20.40 -39.58
C ARG A 13 -18.79 19.19 -38.66
N LEU A 14 -17.79 18.32 -38.80
CA LEU A 14 -17.50 17.25 -37.85
C LEU A 14 -16.91 17.88 -36.61
N ALA A 15 -17.69 17.96 -35.56
CA ALA A 15 -17.19 18.37 -34.23
C ALA A 15 -16.38 17.20 -33.64
N PRO A 16 -15.15 17.40 -33.19
CA PRO A 16 -14.43 16.35 -32.50
C PRO A 16 -15.10 16.07 -31.14
N LEU A 17 -15.57 14.82 -30.97
CA LEU A 17 -15.96 14.33 -29.64
C LEU A 17 -14.69 14.25 -28.79
N GLY A 18 -14.49 15.25 -27.94
CA GLY A 18 -13.44 15.19 -26.94
C GLY A 18 -13.76 14.08 -25.95
N LEU A 19 -12.96 13.01 -25.92
CA LEU A 19 -12.97 12.05 -24.85
C LEU A 19 -12.53 12.77 -23.57
N LEU A 20 -13.50 13.11 -22.73
CA LEU A 20 -13.21 13.52 -21.36
C LEU A 20 -12.78 12.24 -20.61
N ALA A 21 -11.47 12.03 -20.54
CA ALA A 21 -10.92 11.03 -19.63
C ALA A 21 -11.20 11.53 -18.21
N PHE A 22 -12.21 10.97 -17.56
CA PHE A 22 -12.39 11.15 -16.13
C PHE A 22 -11.24 10.43 -15.44
N ALA A 23 -10.20 11.17 -15.13
CA ALA A 23 -9.22 10.69 -14.18
C ALA A 23 -9.96 10.52 -12.85
N SER A 24 -10.20 9.28 -12.45
CA SER A 24 -10.69 8.99 -11.12
C SER A 24 -9.70 9.61 -10.14
N ALA A 25 -10.10 10.68 -9.48
CA ALA A 25 -9.28 11.27 -8.42
C ALA A 25 -9.11 10.17 -7.36
N ALA A 26 -7.88 9.73 -7.16
CA ALA A 26 -7.58 8.80 -6.10
C ALA A 26 -8.08 9.41 -4.79
N GLN A 27 -8.91 8.66 -4.06
CA GLN A 27 -9.49 9.13 -2.81
C GLN A 27 -8.36 9.50 -1.85
N ALA A 28 -8.20 10.79 -1.61
CA ALA A 28 -7.13 11.30 -0.77
C ALA A 28 -7.59 11.33 0.68
N TRP A 29 -6.75 10.82 1.56
CA TRP A 29 -6.97 10.89 2.99
C TRP A 29 -6.44 12.21 3.52
N THR A 30 -7.15 12.84 4.43
CA THR A 30 -6.73 14.05 5.12
C THR A 30 -6.57 13.76 6.61
N LEU A 31 -5.45 14.18 7.19
CA LEU A 31 -5.27 14.12 8.65
C LEU A 31 -6.16 15.21 9.25
N VAL A 32 -7.22 14.81 9.97
CA VAL A 32 -8.21 15.78 10.50
C VAL A 32 -8.00 16.05 11.99
N ARG A 33 -7.41 15.11 12.73
CA ARG A 33 -7.06 15.29 14.16
C ARG A 33 -5.78 14.55 14.47
N ALA A 34 -5.01 15.09 15.41
CA ALA A 34 -3.83 14.41 15.96
C ALA A 34 -3.64 14.89 17.39
N THR A 35 -3.34 13.97 18.31
CA THR A 35 -3.09 14.30 19.72
C THR A 35 -1.61 14.52 20.00
N ALA A 36 -0.75 14.20 19.02
CA ALA A 36 0.69 14.41 19.05
C ALA A 36 1.18 14.48 17.61
N PRO A 37 2.40 14.99 17.34
CA PRO A 37 2.91 15.03 15.98
C PRO A 37 2.92 13.65 15.32
N VAL A 38 2.44 13.59 14.09
CA VAL A 38 2.32 12.37 13.30
C VAL A 38 3.43 12.37 12.25
N THR A 39 4.19 11.29 12.18
CA THR A 39 5.22 11.13 11.16
C THR A 39 4.60 10.63 9.87
N VAL A 40 4.96 11.26 8.74
CA VAL A 40 4.57 10.79 7.40
C VAL A 40 5.85 10.53 6.61
N ILE A 41 5.94 9.34 6.01
CA ILE A 41 6.98 9.02 5.05
C ILE A 41 6.35 9.13 3.66
N HIS A 42 6.75 10.20 2.95
CA HIS A 42 6.27 10.50 1.59
C HIS A 42 7.41 10.22 0.61
N GLN A 43 7.17 9.31 -0.33
CA GLN A 43 8.25 8.84 -1.21
C GLN A 43 9.42 8.33 -0.36
N THR A 44 10.57 9.04 -0.36
CA THR A 44 11.76 8.68 0.42
C THR A 44 12.01 9.60 1.60
N ASP A 45 11.14 10.59 1.81
CA ASP A 45 11.37 11.63 2.81
C ASP A 45 10.36 11.51 3.96
N LEU A 46 10.83 11.86 5.14
CA LEU A 46 10.06 11.82 6.37
C LEU A 46 9.79 13.24 6.85
N TYR A 47 8.57 13.52 7.29
CA TYR A 47 8.19 14.81 7.86
C TYR A 47 7.13 14.64 8.95
N LEU A 48 6.92 15.69 9.75
CA LEU A 48 5.87 15.73 10.77
C LEU A 48 4.64 16.43 10.19
N ALA A 49 3.53 15.70 10.18
CA ALA A 49 2.26 16.21 9.65
C ALA A 49 1.41 16.87 10.72
N GLN A 50 0.60 17.83 10.28
CA GLN A 50 -0.36 18.57 11.11
C GLN A 50 -1.77 18.33 10.57
N PRO A 51 -2.82 18.52 11.39
CA PRO A 51 -4.19 18.49 10.87
C PRO A 51 -4.36 19.42 9.68
N GLY A 52 -5.06 18.93 8.66
CA GLY A 52 -5.19 19.56 7.35
C GLY A 52 -4.27 18.96 6.30
N GLN A 53 -3.26 18.22 6.71
CA GLN A 53 -2.32 17.60 5.76
C GLN A 53 -3.02 16.51 4.95
N ARG A 54 -2.93 16.63 3.63
CA ARG A 54 -3.43 15.61 2.70
C ARG A 54 -2.34 14.58 2.43
N LEU A 55 -2.69 13.31 2.49
CA LEU A 55 -1.77 12.23 2.14
C LEU A 55 -1.77 11.98 0.65
N ALA A 56 -0.61 11.65 0.13
CA ALA A 56 -0.49 11.08 -1.21
C ALA A 56 -0.68 9.56 -1.14
N VAL A 57 -0.98 8.97 -2.29
CA VAL A 57 -1.07 7.50 -2.40
C VAL A 57 0.27 6.89 -1.98
N ASN A 58 0.19 5.84 -1.17
CA ASN A 58 1.32 5.09 -0.62
C ASN A 58 2.12 5.84 0.45
N ASP A 59 1.59 6.94 0.99
CA ASP A 59 2.20 7.54 2.18
C ASP A 59 2.09 6.57 3.36
N MET A 60 3.16 6.52 4.14
CA MET A 60 3.23 5.76 5.40
C MET A 60 3.05 6.72 6.55
N VAL A 61 2.17 6.40 7.49
CA VAL A 61 1.81 7.25 8.63
C VAL A 61 2.16 6.53 9.92
N GLU A 62 2.85 7.21 10.82
CA GLU A 62 3.25 6.65 12.11
C GLU A 62 2.84 7.58 13.24
N THR A 63 2.14 7.02 14.23
CA THR A 63 1.81 7.75 15.46
C THR A 63 2.84 7.42 16.53
N PRO A 64 3.15 8.39 17.40
CA PRO A 64 4.06 8.11 18.51
C PRO A 64 3.40 7.25 19.61
N ALA A 65 4.21 6.77 20.55
CA ALA A 65 3.75 5.90 21.63
C ALA A 65 2.71 6.57 22.54
N GLN A 66 2.67 7.89 22.57
CA GLN A 66 1.73 8.65 23.39
C GLN A 66 0.82 9.50 22.50
N GLY A 67 0.38 8.97 21.38
CA GLY A 67 -0.43 9.75 20.46
C GLY A 67 -1.40 8.93 19.66
N GLY A 68 -2.26 9.63 18.94
CA GLY A 68 -3.20 9.03 18.01
C GLY A 68 -3.58 10.04 16.95
N ALA A 69 -4.22 9.54 15.90
CA ALA A 69 -4.60 10.37 14.76
C ALA A 69 -5.95 9.94 14.22
N GLN A 70 -6.64 10.87 13.58
CA GLN A 70 -7.84 10.55 12.81
C GLN A 70 -7.65 11.09 11.39
N LEU A 71 -7.91 10.23 10.42
CA LEU A 71 -7.86 10.56 9.00
C LEU A 71 -9.23 10.33 8.40
N GLN A 72 -9.56 11.11 7.38
CA GLN A 72 -10.87 11.05 6.74
C GLN A 72 -10.68 11.22 5.23
N ASP A 73 -11.40 10.44 4.43
CA ASP A 73 -11.39 10.61 2.98
C ASP A 73 -12.64 11.40 2.53
N GLU A 74 -12.64 11.76 1.26
CA GLU A 74 -13.74 12.55 0.68
C GLU A 74 -15.06 11.77 0.56
N SER A 75 -14.99 10.44 0.64
CA SER A 75 -16.17 9.59 0.54
C SER A 75 -16.93 9.45 1.88
N GLY A 76 -16.32 9.90 2.98
CA GLY A 76 -16.90 9.77 4.32
C GLY A 76 -16.32 8.62 5.13
N ARG A 77 -15.32 7.92 4.62
CA ARG A 77 -14.60 6.92 5.42
C ARG A 77 -13.71 7.61 6.43
N VAL A 78 -13.61 7.00 7.61
CA VAL A 78 -12.77 7.53 8.68
C VAL A 78 -11.89 6.41 9.21
N VAL A 79 -10.63 6.76 9.47
CA VAL A 79 -9.68 5.85 10.11
C VAL A 79 -9.11 6.58 11.33
N ALA A 80 -9.12 5.91 12.48
CA ALA A 80 -8.41 6.37 13.67
C ALA A 80 -7.23 5.44 13.93
N LEU A 81 -6.10 6.03 14.25
CA LEU A 81 -4.86 5.33 14.60
C LEU A 81 -4.59 5.51 16.09
N GLY A 82 -4.32 4.41 16.78
CA GLY A 82 -3.96 4.44 18.19
C GLY A 82 -2.49 4.75 18.40
N PRO A 83 -1.99 4.60 19.64
CA PRO A 83 -0.58 4.81 19.94
C PRO A 83 0.32 3.79 19.21
N ASP A 84 1.54 4.20 18.89
CA ASP A 84 2.58 3.36 18.27
C ASP A 84 2.05 2.56 17.08
N THR A 85 1.31 3.23 16.21
CA THR A 85 0.65 2.60 15.05
C THR A 85 1.32 3.04 13.76
N ARG A 86 1.54 2.08 12.84
CA ARG A 86 2.18 2.31 11.54
C ARG A 86 1.30 1.77 10.44
N VAL A 87 0.86 2.65 9.53
CA VAL A 87 -0.07 2.31 8.45
C VAL A 87 0.37 2.93 7.13
N LEU A 88 0.34 2.15 6.06
CA LEU A 88 0.50 2.65 4.69
C LEU A 88 -0.89 2.82 4.06
N PHE A 89 -1.11 3.97 3.44
CA PHE A 89 -2.38 4.33 2.79
C PHE A 89 -2.25 4.18 1.28
N ALA A 90 -2.69 3.03 0.74
CA ALA A 90 -2.66 2.77 -0.70
C ALA A 90 -3.95 3.23 -1.38
N ARG A 91 -4.12 2.89 -2.67
CA ARG A 91 -5.30 3.27 -3.45
C ARG A 91 -6.56 2.55 -2.95
N ASP A 92 -7.72 3.12 -3.28
CA ASP A 92 -9.03 2.47 -3.16
C ASP A 92 -9.33 1.95 -1.75
N ALA A 93 -8.99 2.75 -0.74
CA ALA A 93 -9.17 2.42 0.68
C ALA A 93 -8.49 1.10 1.08
N HIS A 94 -7.37 0.78 0.45
CA HIS A 94 -6.52 -0.34 0.83
C HIS A 94 -5.43 0.18 1.77
N LEU A 95 -5.42 -0.33 2.99
CA LEU A 95 -4.49 0.07 4.04
C LEU A 95 -3.58 -1.12 4.37
N SER A 96 -2.33 -0.84 4.75
CA SER A 96 -1.43 -1.88 5.27
C SER A 96 -1.00 -1.49 6.68
N LEU A 97 -1.50 -2.22 7.65
CA LEU A 97 -1.23 -1.98 9.07
C LEU A 97 -0.03 -2.83 9.49
N LEU A 98 1.12 -2.19 9.65
CA LEU A 98 2.34 -2.87 10.05
C LEU A 98 2.26 -3.30 11.52
N ARG A 99 1.82 -2.39 12.38
CA ARG A 99 1.59 -2.68 13.81
C ARG A 99 0.71 -1.62 14.43
N GLY A 100 0.15 -1.97 15.58
CA GLY A 100 -0.61 -1.04 16.40
C GLY A 100 -2.11 -1.23 16.30
N TRP A 101 -2.84 -0.15 16.49
CA TRP A 101 -4.30 -0.14 16.59
C TRP A 101 -4.90 0.74 15.50
N LEU A 102 -5.84 0.18 14.76
CA LEU A 102 -6.55 0.89 13.71
C LEU A 102 -8.05 0.69 13.90
N LYS A 103 -8.81 1.78 13.92
CA LYS A 103 -10.27 1.72 13.89
C LYS A 103 -10.72 2.33 12.55
N LEU A 104 -11.55 1.59 11.83
CA LEU A 104 -12.09 1.99 10.52
C LEU A 104 -13.59 2.11 10.63
N ALA A 105 -14.16 3.18 10.07
CA ALA A 105 -15.61 3.28 9.84
C ALA A 105 -15.84 3.58 8.36
N ASP A 106 -16.54 2.68 7.66
CA ASP A 106 -16.82 2.82 6.23
C ASP A 106 -18.12 3.62 6.05
N GLY A 107 -17.96 4.94 5.99
CA GLY A 107 -19.08 5.87 5.78
C GLY A 107 -19.37 6.16 4.31
N CYS A 108 -18.78 5.43 3.36
CA CYS A 108 -19.00 5.71 1.95
C CYS A 108 -20.43 5.36 1.54
N ALA A 109 -21.19 6.36 1.07
CA ALA A 109 -22.59 6.17 0.66
C ALA A 109 -22.77 5.87 -0.82
N ALA A 110 -21.72 6.04 -1.63
CA ALA A 110 -21.81 5.80 -3.08
C ALA A 110 -21.86 4.30 -3.38
N ALA A 111 -22.68 3.93 -4.35
CA ALA A 111 -22.90 2.52 -4.69
C ALA A 111 -21.66 1.83 -5.28
N ASP A 112 -20.73 2.60 -5.84
CA ASP A 112 -19.53 2.10 -6.48
C ASP A 112 -18.29 2.15 -5.58
N CYS A 113 -18.45 2.41 -4.29
CA CYS A 113 -17.34 2.40 -3.35
C CYS A 113 -16.75 0.99 -3.22
N ALA A 114 -15.46 0.87 -3.43
CA ALA A 114 -14.76 -0.38 -3.13
C ALA A 114 -14.79 -0.63 -1.61
N ALA A 115 -14.98 -1.88 -1.21
CA ALA A 115 -14.93 -2.25 0.20
C ALA A 115 -13.53 -1.97 0.76
N PRO A 116 -13.42 -1.29 1.91
CA PRO A 116 -12.09 -1.07 2.49
C PRO A 116 -11.40 -2.38 2.83
N VAL A 117 -10.09 -2.41 2.61
CA VAL A 117 -9.24 -3.57 2.91
C VAL A 117 -8.12 -3.12 3.83
N VAL A 118 -7.87 -3.89 4.88
CA VAL A 118 -6.71 -3.69 5.76
C VAL A 118 -5.88 -4.97 5.73
N ASP A 119 -4.64 -4.87 5.28
CA ASP A 119 -3.67 -5.98 5.36
C ASP A 119 -2.77 -5.78 6.55
N THR A 120 -2.54 -6.85 7.29
CA THR A 120 -1.45 -6.96 8.25
C THR A 120 -0.41 -7.92 7.69
N GLU A 121 0.60 -8.26 8.47
CA GLU A 121 1.57 -9.26 8.04
C GLU A 121 0.96 -10.67 7.93
N GLY A 122 -0.10 -10.96 8.69
CA GLY A 122 -0.70 -12.29 8.73
C GLY A 122 -2.12 -12.39 8.21
N THR A 123 -2.83 -11.27 8.05
CA THR A 123 -4.27 -11.33 7.80
C THR A 123 -4.71 -10.20 6.87
N ARG A 124 -5.64 -10.52 5.97
CA ARG A 124 -6.39 -9.50 5.21
C ARG A 124 -7.80 -9.39 5.79
N PHE A 125 -8.18 -8.18 6.14
CA PHE A 125 -9.52 -7.85 6.62
C PHE A 125 -10.23 -7.04 5.53
N THR A 126 -11.40 -7.51 5.08
CA THR A 126 -12.24 -6.76 4.14
C THR A 126 -13.50 -6.30 4.91
N ALA A 127 -13.69 -4.99 4.97
CA ALA A 127 -14.87 -4.41 5.61
C ALA A 127 -16.07 -4.50 4.67
N LEU A 128 -17.18 -5.02 5.13
CA LEU A 128 -18.39 -5.22 4.33
C LEU A 128 -19.59 -4.61 5.05
N ASP A 129 -20.62 -4.27 4.27
CA ASP A 129 -21.87 -3.78 4.83
C ASP A 129 -21.69 -2.50 5.66
N HIS A 130 -20.86 -1.57 5.16
CA HIS A 130 -20.52 -0.30 5.84
C HIS A 130 -19.99 -0.55 7.26
N ALA A 131 -19.06 -1.48 7.37
CA ALA A 131 -18.58 -1.93 8.67
C ALA A 131 -17.81 -0.86 9.44
N ALA A 132 -17.93 -0.98 10.78
CA ALA A 132 -16.98 -0.36 11.70
C ALA A 132 -16.17 -1.48 12.35
N LEU A 133 -14.83 -1.39 12.21
CA LEU A 133 -13.91 -2.44 12.66
C LEU A 133 -12.84 -1.84 13.57
N VAL A 134 -12.49 -2.57 14.65
CA VAL A 134 -11.29 -2.27 15.42
C VAL A 134 -10.30 -3.40 15.15
N ILE A 135 -9.14 -3.07 14.60
CA ILE A 135 -8.09 -4.03 14.21
C ILE A 135 -6.84 -3.75 15.04
N ALA A 136 -6.22 -4.81 15.53
CA ALA A 136 -4.96 -4.76 16.25
C ALA A 136 -3.96 -5.68 15.56
N ALA A 137 -2.78 -5.16 15.24
CA ALA A 137 -1.66 -5.91 14.65
C ALA A 137 -0.47 -5.80 15.59
N ALA A 138 -0.12 -6.89 16.30
CA ALA A 138 0.98 -6.92 17.24
C ALA A 138 1.07 -5.63 18.08
N PRO A 139 -0.02 -5.17 18.70
CA PRO A 139 -0.02 -3.87 19.37
C PRO A 139 0.71 -3.93 20.70
N ALA A 140 1.43 -2.87 21.01
CA ALA A 140 2.08 -2.75 22.32
C ALA A 140 1.03 -2.79 23.44
N GLY A 141 1.34 -3.50 24.52
CA GLY A 141 0.47 -3.57 25.69
C GLY A 141 -0.69 -4.58 25.61
N TYR A 142 -0.80 -5.32 24.53
CA TYR A 142 -1.80 -6.39 24.43
C TYR A 142 -1.10 -7.73 24.66
N PRO A 143 -1.25 -8.35 25.84
CA PRO A 143 -0.51 -9.56 26.18
C PRO A 143 -0.81 -10.72 25.24
N GLY A 144 0.24 -11.40 24.79
CA GLY A 144 0.12 -12.55 23.90
C GLY A 144 -0.18 -12.22 22.45
N ALA A 145 -0.13 -10.92 22.06
CA ALA A 145 -0.46 -10.50 20.72
C ALA A 145 0.77 -10.12 19.86
N ASP A 146 1.98 -10.40 20.33
CA ASP A 146 3.21 -10.02 19.61
C ASP A 146 3.26 -10.56 18.18
N ASP A 147 2.68 -11.75 17.95
CA ASP A 147 2.63 -12.39 16.64
C ASP A 147 1.19 -12.70 16.22
N ALA A 148 0.24 -11.87 16.61
CA ALA A 148 -1.16 -12.10 16.30
C ALA A 148 -1.85 -10.82 15.82
N ASP A 149 -2.84 -11.02 14.96
CA ASP A 149 -3.76 -10.00 14.53
C ASP A 149 -5.12 -10.26 15.16
N ALA A 150 -5.84 -9.21 15.52
CA ALA A 150 -7.17 -9.33 16.11
C ALA A 150 -8.11 -8.33 15.44
N VAL A 151 -9.40 -8.68 15.38
CA VAL A 151 -10.42 -7.78 14.87
C VAL A 151 -11.71 -7.91 15.67
N PHE A 152 -12.31 -6.77 15.97
CA PHE A 152 -13.66 -6.68 16.53
C PHE A 152 -14.55 -5.93 15.54
N VAL A 153 -15.71 -6.52 15.22
CA VAL A 153 -16.70 -5.91 14.32
C VAL A 153 -17.73 -5.17 15.17
N GLU A 154 -17.66 -3.85 15.17
CA GLU A 154 -18.64 -3.03 15.91
C GLU A 154 -19.98 -2.96 15.19
N SER A 155 -19.96 -2.89 13.86
CA SER A 155 -21.16 -2.91 13.01
C SER A 155 -20.80 -3.44 11.62
N GLY A 156 -21.81 -3.84 10.87
CA GLY A 156 -21.58 -4.43 9.54
C GLY A 156 -21.04 -5.84 9.63
N SER A 157 -20.13 -6.18 8.74
CA SER A 157 -19.48 -7.48 8.73
C SER A 157 -18.05 -7.38 8.21
N ALA A 158 -17.26 -8.43 8.43
CA ALA A 158 -15.88 -8.49 7.94
C ALA A 158 -15.56 -9.87 7.38
N ARG A 159 -14.79 -9.89 6.32
CA ARG A 159 -14.18 -11.12 5.80
C ARG A 159 -12.71 -11.12 6.15
N LEU A 160 -12.23 -12.24 6.66
CA LEU A 160 -10.83 -12.45 7.02
C LEU A 160 -10.22 -13.49 6.10
N LEU A 161 -8.97 -13.26 5.69
CA LEU A 161 -8.21 -14.20 4.88
C LEU A 161 -6.79 -14.29 5.47
N ALA A 162 -6.38 -15.50 5.84
CA ALA A 162 -5.01 -15.72 6.32
C ALA A 162 -4.01 -15.52 5.19
N LEU A 163 -2.91 -14.83 5.49
CA LEU A 163 -1.80 -14.55 4.56
C LEU A 163 -0.54 -15.30 5.00
N GLY A 164 0.45 -15.35 4.14
CA GLY A 164 1.79 -15.83 4.48
C GLY A 164 1.99 -17.32 4.32
N ALA A 165 3.10 -17.81 4.87
CA ALA A 165 3.57 -19.20 4.67
C ALA A 165 2.68 -20.24 5.34
N ALA A 166 1.95 -19.86 6.38
CA ALA A 166 0.99 -20.75 7.04
C ALA A 166 -0.19 -21.09 6.12
N ALA A 167 -0.40 -20.31 5.07
CA ALA A 167 -1.48 -20.51 4.09
C ALA A 167 -1.12 -21.51 2.98
N ARG A 168 -0.22 -22.45 3.25
CA ARG A 168 0.09 -23.51 2.27
C ARG A 168 -1.17 -24.35 2.02
N GLY A 169 -1.58 -24.40 0.75
CA GLY A 169 -2.85 -24.98 0.37
C GLY A 169 -3.94 -23.94 0.34
N LYS A 170 -5.14 -24.28 0.80
CA LYS A 170 -6.27 -23.34 0.86
C LYS A 170 -6.14 -22.48 2.12
N PRO A 171 -5.96 -21.15 1.97
CA PRO A 171 -5.82 -20.29 3.15
C PRO A 171 -7.09 -20.28 4.01
N ALA A 172 -6.90 -20.15 5.33
CA ALA A 172 -8.01 -20.03 6.25
C ALA A 172 -8.80 -18.75 5.96
N GLN A 173 -10.11 -18.87 6.08
CA GLN A 173 -11.03 -17.74 5.90
C GLN A 173 -12.05 -17.74 7.02
N ALA A 174 -12.55 -16.56 7.37
CA ALA A 174 -13.64 -16.41 8.30
C ALA A 174 -14.51 -15.24 7.88
N LYS A 175 -15.79 -15.30 8.20
CA LYS A 175 -16.69 -14.16 8.07
C LYS A 175 -17.23 -13.84 9.46
N LEU A 176 -17.15 -12.58 9.85
CA LEU A 176 -17.61 -12.09 11.14
C LEU A 176 -18.83 -11.18 10.92
N ALA A 177 -19.82 -11.37 11.77
CA ALA A 177 -20.97 -10.45 11.87
C ALA A 177 -20.72 -9.42 12.97
N THR A 178 -21.64 -8.50 13.08
CA THR A 178 -21.66 -7.46 14.14
C THR A 178 -21.45 -8.08 15.52
N HIS A 179 -20.59 -7.48 16.31
CA HIS A 179 -20.19 -7.82 17.67
C HIS A 179 -19.31 -9.07 17.78
N GLN A 180 -18.99 -9.73 16.67
CA GLN A 180 -18.07 -10.87 16.71
C GLN A 180 -16.61 -10.41 16.72
N PHE A 181 -15.75 -11.28 17.23
CA PHE A 181 -14.32 -11.03 17.42
C PHE A 181 -13.53 -12.20 16.87
N ALA A 182 -12.37 -11.94 16.30
CA ALA A 182 -11.47 -13.00 15.85
C ALA A 182 -10.02 -12.64 16.15
N VAL A 183 -9.23 -13.70 16.35
CA VAL A 183 -7.78 -13.61 16.48
C VAL A 183 -7.15 -14.56 15.47
N HIS A 184 -6.07 -14.13 14.84
CA HIS A 184 -5.26 -14.97 13.96
C HIS A 184 -3.80 -14.83 14.37
N ALA A 185 -3.24 -15.87 14.99
CA ALA A 185 -1.80 -15.97 15.21
C ALA A 185 -1.13 -16.17 13.85
N ARG A 186 -0.11 -15.38 13.54
CA ARG A 186 0.51 -15.36 12.19
C ARG A 186 1.05 -16.72 11.75
N ALA A 187 1.53 -17.53 12.69
CA ALA A 187 2.02 -18.89 12.41
C ALA A 187 0.92 -19.93 12.35
N ALA A 188 -0.33 -19.59 12.72
CA ALA A 188 -1.42 -20.55 12.79
C ALA A 188 -2.07 -20.76 11.42
N ALA A 189 -2.51 -22.00 11.18
CA ALA A 189 -3.25 -22.34 9.97
C ALA A 189 -4.73 -21.92 10.04
N ALA A 190 -5.24 -21.61 11.24
CA ALA A 190 -6.66 -21.32 11.46
C ALA A 190 -6.89 -19.95 12.09
N ILE A 191 -8.03 -19.37 11.78
CA ILE A 191 -8.53 -18.14 12.39
C ILE A 191 -9.52 -18.54 13.47
N THR A 192 -9.31 -18.06 14.70
CA THR A 192 -10.22 -18.34 15.82
C THR A 192 -11.24 -17.20 15.94
N SER A 193 -12.52 -17.54 15.82
CA SER A 193 -13.60 -16.55 15.98
C SER A 193 -14.47 -16.90 17.17
N VAL A 194 -14.91 -15.87 17.90
CA VAL A 194 -15.76 -15.98 19.08
C VAL A 194 -16.86 -14.89 19.04
N PRO A 195 -17.96 -15.11 19.78
CA PRO A 195 -19.11 -14.20 19.71
C PRO A 195 -18.89 -12.83 20.37
N SER A 196 -17.82 -12.65 21.15
CA SER A 196 -17.53 -11.38 21.82
C SER A 196 -16.04 -11.19 22.00
N PRO A 197 -15.56 -9.93 22.09
CA PRO A 197 -14.13 -9.69 22.22
C PRO A 197 -13.60 -10.13 23.59
N ALA A 198 -12.35 -10.62 23.57
CA ALA A 198 -11.66 -11.03 24.79
C ALA A 198 -11.50 -9.83 25.74
N PRO A 199 -11.65 -10.02 27.06
CA PRO A 199 -11.44 -8.92 28.02
C PRO A 199 -10.07 -8.26 27.90
N ALA A 200 -9.01 -9.03 27.61
CA ALA A 200 -7.68 -8.47 27.41
C ALA A 200 -7.60 -7.53 26.21
N PHE A 201 -8.33 -7.85 25.12
CA PHE A 201 -8.41 -6.98 23.95
C PHE A 201 -9.12 -5.66 24.31
N VAL A 202 -10.27 -5.75 24.98
CA VAL A 202 -11.04 -4.57 25.39
C VAL A 202 -10.22 -3.69 26.34
N GLY A 203 -9.50 -4.32 27.28
CA GLY A 203 -8.68 -3.63 28.25
C GLY A 203 -7.49 -2.91 27.63
N ALA A 204 -6.88 -3.50 26.57
CA ALA A 204 -5.72 -2.92 25.87
C ALA A 204 -6.12 -1.90 24.81
N MET A 205 -7.37 -1.94 24.35
CA MET A 205 -7.84 -1.08 23.26
C MET A 205 -7.73 0.39 23.66
N PRO A 206 -7.23 1.26 22.76
CA PRO A 206 -7.17 2.70 23.07
C PRO A 206 -8.52 3.25 23.51
N VAL A 207 -8.52 4.06 24.57
CA VAL A 207 -9.74 4.61 25.14
C VAL A 207 -10.56 5.35 24.09
N ALA A 208 -9.90 6.09 23.20
CA ALA A 208 -10.56 6.81 22.11
C ALA A 208 -11.32 5.90 21.14
N PHE A 209 -11.01 4.60 21.11
CA PHE A 209 -11.70 3.66 20.22
C PHE A 209 -13.00 3.12 20.79
N ARG A 210 -13.28 3.39 22.06
CA ARG A 210 -14.51 2.95 22.72
C ARG A 210 -15.74 3.70 22.21
N ASP A 211 -15.54 4.94 21.74
CA ASP A 211 -16.61 5.74 21.16
C ASP A 211 -16.74 5.47 19.66
N ALA A 212 -17.94 5.66 19.12
CA ALA A 212 -18.18 5.50 17.69
C ALA A 212 -17.31 6.49 16.88
N LEU A 213 -16.63 5.96 15.88
CA LEU A 213 -15.80 6.77 14.99
C LEU A 213 -16.69 7.46 13.96
N ARG A 214 -16.62 8.79 13.89
CA ARG A 214 -17.46 9.58 13.00
C ARG A 214 -16.62 10.58 12.20
N ALA A 215 -17.05 10.78 10.96
CA ALA A 215 -16.47 11.81 10.11
C ALA A 215 -16.76 13.20 10.69
N LEU A 216 -15.79 14.09 10.58
CA LEU A 216 -16.04 15.51 10.87
C LEU A 216 -16.94 16.08 9.78
N PRO A 217 -17.88 16.96 10.13
CA PRO A 217 -18.63 17.67 9.11
C PRO A 217 -17.70 18.56 8.29
N PRO A 218 -17.99 18.82 7.01
CA PRO A 218 -17.08 19.56 6.13
C PRO A 218 -16.56 20.88 6.72
N ALA A 219 -17.39 21.61 7.44
CA ALA A 219 -17.00 22.89 8.05
C ALA A 219 -15.97 22.74 9.19
N ALA A 220 -15.86 21.54 9.77
CA ALA A 220 -14.92 21.26 10.86
C ALA A 220 -13.62 20.58 10.37
N VAL A 221 -13.55 20.20 9.09
CA VAL A 221 -12.33 19.64 8.52
C VAL A 221 -11.30 20.76 8.34
N PRO A 222 -10.08 20.62 8.88
CA PRO A 222 -9.08 21.65 8.70
C PRO A 222 -8.80 21.91 7.22
N PRO A 223 -8.46 23.14 6.84
CA PRO A 223 -8.15 23.45 5.44
C PRO A 223 -7.04 22.52 4.90
N ALA A 224 -7.25 22.00 3.70
CA ALA A 224 -6.33 21.04 3.12
C ALA A 224 -4.97 21.68 2.79
N SER A 225 -3.90 21.00 3.21
CA SER A 225 -2.53 21.36 2.84
C SER A 225 -1.90 20.16 2.13
N HIS A 226 -1.32 20.43 0.97
CA HIS A 226 -0.64 19.41 0.17
C HIS A 226 0.88 19.45 0.33
N ALA A 227 1.40 20.56 0.87
CA ALA A 227 2.83 20.72 0.99
C ALA A 227 3.33 20.19 2.32
N ALA A 228 4.31 19.31 2.27
CA ALA A 228 5.04 18.92 3.47
C ALA A 228 5.72 20.15 4.08
N PRO A 229 5.75 20.29 5.42
CA PRO A 229 6.48 21.39 6.03
C PRO A 229 7.95 21.33 5.63
N ALA A 230 8.41 22.34 4.88
CA ALA A 230 9.76 22.34 4.31
C ALA A 230 10.85 22.19 5.37
N ASN A 231 10.62 22.74 6.56
CA ASN A 231 11.60 22.74 7.62
C ASN A 231 11.70 21.43 8.40
N ALA A 232 10.77 20.50 8.18
CA ALA A 232 10.72 19.23 8.92
C ALA A 232 11.10 18.02 8.06
N ALA A 233 11.13 18.18 6.73
CA ALA A 233 11.38 17.06 5.82
C ALA A 233 12.88 16.72 5.79
N HIS A 234 13.19 15.41 5.88
CA HIS A 234 14.54 14.91 5.68
C HIS A 234 14.45 13.51 5.02
N PRO A 235 15.49 13.12 4.26
CA PRO A 235 15.51 11.78 3.68
C PRO A 235 15.50 10.71 4.77
N ALA A 236 14.62 9.73 4.64
CA ALA A 236 14.47 8.69 5.67
C ALA A 236 15.75 7.89 5.84
N ALA A 237 16.17 7.72 7.09
CA ALA A 237 17.30 6.88 7.46
C ALA A 237 16.86 5.40 7.49
N TYR A 238 17.83 4.49 7.40
CA TYR A 238 17.52 3.06 7.48
C TYR A 238 16.74 2.72 8.76
N ALA A 239 17.19 3.25 9.91
CA ALA A 239 16.54 2.98 11.19
C ALA A 239 15.08 3.39 11.23
N GLU A 240 14.70 4.43 10.48
CA GLU A 240 13.32 4.91 10.39
C GLU A 240 12.47 4.02 9.49
N LEU A 241 13.08 3.26 8.60
CA LEU A 241 12.40 2.39 7.64
C LEU A 241 12.51 0.90 7.99
N ALA A 242 13.40 0.53 8.92
CA ALA A 242 13.80 -0.86 9.12
C ALA A 242 12.59 -1.81 9.26
N ASP A 243 11.63 -1.47 10.13
CA ASP A 243 10.48 -2.33 10.37
C ASP A 243 9.63 -2.53 9.10
N TRP A 244 9.50 -1.47 8.29
CA TRP A 244 8.79 -1.57 7.00
C TRP A 244 9.53 -2.48 6.03
N LEU A 245 10.85 -2.29 5.91
CA LEU A 245 11.67 -2.99 4.92
C LEU A 245 11.76 -4.50 5.19
N VAL A 246 11.77 -4.91 6.47
CA VAL A 246 11.84 -6.34 6.83
C VAL A 246 10.46 -6.99 6.96
N SER A 247 9.38 -6.21 6.87
CA SER A 247 8.03 -6.70 7.14
C SER A 247 7.59 -7.79 6.15
N ALA A 248 6.61 -8.58 6.57
CA ALA A 248 5.92 -9.54 5.71
C ALA A 248 4.63 -8.97 5.11
N LEU A 249 4.42 -7.65 5.17
CA LEU A 249 3.25 -7.01 4.56
C LEU A 249 3.19 -7.31 3.04
N PRO A 250 2.02 -7.62 2.50
CA PRO A 250 1.87 -7.76 1.03
C PRO A 250 2.38 -6.53 0.27
N ALA A 251 2.19 -5.33 0.82
CA ALA A 251 2.63 -4.08 0.22
C ALA A 251 4.14 -4.03 -0.05
N ARG A 252 4.95 -4.76 0.73
CA ARG A 252 6.41 -4.79 0.55
C ARG A 252 6.81 -5.18 -0.87
N ASN A 253 6.09 -6.15 -1.45
CA ASN A 253 6.43 -6.70 -2.77
C ASN A 253 5.35 -6.46 -3.83
N ALA A 254 4.25 -5.79 -3.50
CA ALA A 254 3.19 -5.51 -4.46
C ALA A 254 3.69 -4.53 -5.53
N PRO A 255 3.26 -4.68 -6.81
CA PRO A 255 3.77 -3.85 -7.90
C PRO A 255 3.67 -2.34 -7.65
N ASP A 256 2.60 -1.89 -7.01
CA ASP A 256 2.33 -0.47 -6.82
C ASP A 256 3.05 0.15 -5.63
N THR A 257 3.57 -0.67 -4.70
CA THR A 257 4.15 -0.17 -3.44
C THR A 257 5.59 -0.65 -3.20
N ARG A 258 6.06 -1.60 -3.96
CA ARG A 258 7.35 -2.30 -3.80
C ARG A 258 8.43 -1.49 -3.10
N PHE A 259 8.71 -1.84 -1.83
CA PHE A 259 9.56 -1.01 -0.97
C PHE A 259 11.01 -0.94 -1.47
N ALA A 260 11.55 -2.03 -1.99
CA ALA A 260 12.92 -2.02 -2.51
C ALA A 260 13.07 -1.03 -3.67
N GLU A 261 12.10 -0.95 -4.57
CA GLU A 261 12.10 0.01 -5.67
C GLU A 261 11.87 1.45 -5.17
N ARG A 262 10.91 1.62 -4.25
CA ARG A 262 10.57 2.93 -3.70
C ARG A 262 11.78 3.59 -3.03
N PHE A 263 12.48 2.82 -2.18
CA PHE A 263 13.59 3.37 -1.38
C PHE A 263 14.97 3.15 -2.01
N ARG A 264 15.02 2.60 -3.21
CA ARG A 264 16.27 2.30 -3.93
C ARG A 264 17.22 3.52 -4.02
N ALA A 265 16.67 4.70 -4.24
CA ALA A 265 17.47 5.92 -4.35
C ALA A 265 18.24 6.24 -3.06
N ARG A 266 17.78 5.73 -1.89
CA ARG A 266 18.47 5.92 -0.62
C ARG A 266 19.82 5.20 -0.56
N LEU A 267 20.06 4.21 -1.45
CA LEU A 267 21.36 3.54 -1.54
C LEU A 267 22.50 4.49 -1.98
N ALA A 268 22.18 5.67 -2.48
CA ALA A 268 23.19 6.70 -2.77
C ALA A 268 23.81 7.25 -1.47
N ASP A 269 23.09 7.18 -0.34
CA ASP A 269 23.60 7.56 0.97
C ASP A 269 24.48 6.41 1.51
N PRO A 270 25.78 6.65 1.76
CA PRO A 270 26.67 5.60 2.25
C PRO A 270 26.25 4.95 3.57
N ALA A 271 25.65 5.72 4.48
CA ALA A 271 25.19 5.19 5.75
C ALA A 271 24.01 4.24 5.55
N PHE A 272 23.02 4.66 4.78
CA PHE A 272 21.86 3.83 4.43
C PHE A 272 22.31 2.53 3.75
N ARG A 273 23.21 2.65 2.76
CA ARG A 273 23.73 1.49 2.01
C ARG A 273 24.46 0.51 2.92
N ARG A 274 25.28 1.01 3.87
CA ARG A 274 25.98 0.18 4.86
C ARG A 274 24.98 -0.60 5.71
N ASP A 275 23.94 0.08 6.20
CA ASP A 275 22.94 -0.55 7.06
C ASP A 275 22.15 -1.63 6.31
N VAL A 276 21.75 -1.37 5.05
CA VAL A 276 21.12 -2.39 4.19
C VAL A 276 22.03 -3.60 4.03
N LYS A 277 23.34 -3.39 3.78
CA LYS A 277 24.30 -4.48 3.66
C LYS A 277 24.38 -5.33 4.93
N GLN A 278 24.37 -4.68 6.10
CA GLN A 278 24.44 -5.39 7.38
C GLN A 278 23.21 -6.28 7.59
N HIS A 279 22.06 -5.88 7.08
CA HIS A 279 20.79 -6.58 7.26
C HIS A 279 20.33 -7.34 6.01
N ILE A 280 21.22 -7.59 5.07
CA ILE A 280 20.88 -8.13 3.75
C ILE A 280 20.18 -9.50 3.81
N ARG A 281 20.43 -10.29 4.87
CA ARG A 281 19.78 -11.58 5.07
C ARG A 281 18.29 -11.44 5.31
N GLU A 282 17.87 -10.33 5.91
CA GLU A 282 16.45 -10.01 6.16
C GLU A 282 15.81 -9.26 4.98
N LEU A 283 16.63 -8.88 3.99
CA LEU A 283 16.24 -8.05 2.86
C LEU A 283 16.59 -8.74 1.52
N PRO A 284 16.03 -9.94 1.26
CA PRO A 284 16.38 -10.67 0.03
C PRO A 284 16.02 -9.90 -1.24
N ASP A 285 14.98 -9.08 -1.21
CA ASP A 285 14.54 -8.22 -2.31
C ASP A 285 15.54 -7.08 -2.62
N TRP A 286 16.49 -6.82 -1.72
CA TRP A 286 17.52 -5.79 -1.90
C TRP A 286 18.85 -6.34 -2.43
N HIS A 287 19.01 -7.66 -2.48
CA HIS A 287 20.30 -8.29 -2.80
C HIS A 287 20.88 -7.77 -4.12
N ASP A 288 20.10 -7.83 -5.19
CA ASP A 288 20.56 -7.44 -6.51
C ASP A 288 20.75 -5.92 -6.69
N LEU A 289 20.09 -5.12 -5.83
CA LEU A 289 20.29 -3.67 -5.81
C LEU A 289 21.63 -3.30 -5.18
N VAL A 290 22.05 -4.07 -4.18
CA VAL A 290 23.29 -3.82 -3.43
C VAL A 290 24.48 -4.53 -4.10
N PHE A 291 24.27 -5.74 -4.62
CA PHE A 291 25.27 -6.58 -5.28
C PHE A 291 24.80 -6.91 -6.70
N PRO A 292 24.84 -5.94 -7.62
CA PRO A 292 24.32 -6.18 -8.97
C PRO A 292 25.10 -7.31 -9.66
N PRO A 293 24.40 -8.22 -10.35
CA PRO A 293 25.08 -9.29 -11.08
C PRO A 293 26.00 -8.70 -12.16
N PRO A 294 27.10 -9.38 -12.49
CA PRO A 294 27.98 -8.88 -13.53
C PRO A 294 27.23 -8.71 -14.86
N PRO A 295 27.60 -7.70 -15.64
CA PRO A 295 26.92 -7.49 -16.92
C PRO A 295 27.05 -8.74 -17.79
N ARG A 296 25.96 -9.23 -18.33
CA ARG A 296 25.93 -10.34 -19.26
C ARG A 296 26.80 -9.95 -20.48
N ARG A 297 27.90 -10.65 -20.68
CA ARG A 297 28.70 -10.44 -21.89
C ARG A 297 27.82 -10.88 -23.06
N UNK A 298 27.40 -10.03 -23.72
CA UNK A 298 26.85 -10.40 -24.63
C UNK A 298 27.51 -11.32 -25.25
N ALA A 299 27.01 -12.28 -25.62
CA ALA A 299 27.56 -13.26 -26.52
C ALA A 299 27.91 -12.52 -27.81
N VAL A 300 29.19 -12.39 -28.02
CA VAL A 300 29.67 -11.93 -29.33
C VAL A 300 29.06 -12.92 -30.30
N ALA A 301 28.15 -12.44 -31.15
CA ALA A 301 27.55 -13.28 -32.18
C ALA A 301 28.73 -13.95 -32.90
N ALA A 302 28.79 -15.28 -32.84
CA ALA A 302 29.82 -16.02 -33.54
C ALA A 302 29.77 -15.53 -34.99
N ARG A 303 30.86 -14.89 -35.44
CA ARG A 303 30.96 -14.50 -36.84
C ARG A 303 30.73 -15.77 -37.64
N ASN A 304 29.68 -15.77 -38.45
CA ASN A 304 29.46 -16.87 -39.40
C ASN A 304 30.78 -17.08 -40.14
N PRO A 305 31.31 -18.30 -40.16
CA PRO A 305 32.54 -18.55 -40.92
C PRO A 305 32.29 -18.13 -42.38
N VAL A 306 33.20 -17.28 -42.88
CA VAL A 306 33.16 -16.89 -44.30
C VAL A 306 33.26 -18.17 -45.10
N PRO A 307 32.33 -18.49 -46.03
CA PRO A 307 32.47 -19.68 -46.84
C PRO A 307 33.75 -19.59 -47.65
N ASP A 308 34.54 -20.68 -47.68
CA ASP A 308 35.76 -20.75 -48.45
C ASP A 308 35.44 -20.50 -49.93
N PRO A 309 36.27 -19.72 -50.66
CA PRO A 309 36.05 -19.52 -52.10
C PRO A 309 36.15 -20.87 -52.85
N PRO A 310 35.33 -21.10 -53.87
CA PRO A 310 35.36 -22.36 -54.61
C PRO A 310 36.75 -22.57 -55.22
N SER A 311 37.32 -23.74 -55.02
CA SER A 311 38.61 -24.12 -55.56
C SER A 311 38.46 -24.24 -57.11
N ALA A 312 39.08 -23.29 -57.83
CA ALA A 312 39.04 -23.22 -59.28
C ALA A 312 40.34 -23.78 -59.88
N TYR A 313 40.51 -25.12 -59.83
CA TYR A 313 41.57 -25.75 -60.62
C TYR A 313 41.00 -26.95 -61.36
N PRO A 314 40.85 -26.88 -62.72
CA PRO A 314 40.56 -28.07 -63.48
C PRO A 314 41.86 -28.91 -63.66
N SER A 315 41.80 -30.14 -63.22
CA SER A 315 42.88 -31.11 -63.47
C SER A 315 42.94 -31.47 -64.96
N ILE A 316 43.95 -30.99 -65.67
CA ILE A 316 44.23 -31.47 -67.03
C ILE A 316 45.01 -32.77 -66.93
N TYR A 317 44.36 -33.90 -67.14
CA TYR A 317 45.01 -35.18 -67.27
C TYR A 317 45.44 -35.36 -68.71
N VAL A 318 46.74 -35.33 -69.04
CA VAL A 318 47.29 -35.73 -70.32
C VAL A 318 47.84 -37.15 -70.16
N ARG A 319 47.34 -38.10 -70.95
CA ARG A 319 47.89 -39.45 -71.08
C ARG A 319 48.80 -39.50 -72.31
N PRO A 320 49.89 -40.30 -72.30
CA PRO A 320 50.76 -40.53 -73.46
C PRO A 320 50.14 -41.39 -74.49
#